data_740c9e82c29ef9d6640507e642a2904e
#
_entry.id   740c9e82c29ef9d6640507e642a2904e
#
_cell.length_a   1.000
_cell.length_b   1.000
_cell.length_c   1.000
_cell.angle_alpha   90.00
_cell.angle_beta   90.00
_cell.angle_gamma   90.00
#
_symmetry.space_group_name_H-M   'P 1'
#
loop_
_entity.id
_entity.type
_entity.pdbx_description
1 polymer ?
#
loop_
_entity_poly.entity_id
_entity_poly.type
_entity_poly.pdbx_seq_one_letter_code
_entity_poly.pdbx_strand_id
1 'polypeptide(L)'
;MIRIKLGDIFESEMKTLVNTINCVGVMGKGIAKIYKDRYPKMFEEYKDMCTKKLIHTGYLYPYYEDNSVKILNFPTKQHWRSPSKLEYIQEGLNWFIQNYERLKITSIAFPPLGCGNGGLDWETVGPLMYQSLKDLPIDIEIYAPFGTEKSKLQVEFLLVNENKVNKTGVIYEKINNNWLLVLQLIKKLEESEYNIKVGRTIFSKNMLCFYQDMGLI
;
A
#
# COMPACT_ATOMS: atom_id res chain seq x y z
N MET A 1 10.31 -2.66 15.31
CA MET A 1 10.19 -4.17 15.39
C MET A 1 8.84 -4.60 14.81
N ILE A 2 8.78 -5.72 14.02
CA ILE A 2 7.52 -6.23 13.47
C ILE A 2 7.02 -7.46 14.23
N ARG A 3 5.73 -7.53 14.53
CA ARG A 3 5.06 -8.63 15.24
C ARG A 3 3.80 -9.06 14.48
N ILE A 4 3.60 -10.37 14.31
CA ILE A 4 2.37 -10.94 13.76
C ILE A 4 1.47 -11.35 14.92
N LYS A 5 0.22 -10.91 14.90
CA LYS A 5 -0.75 -11.11 15.98
C LYS A 5 -2.06 -11.73 15.48
N LEU A 6 -2.75 -12.40 16.38
CA LEU A 6 -4.16 -12.75 16.27
C LEU A 6 -4.92 -11.95 17.32
N GLY A 7 -6.15 -11.56 17.04
CA GLY A 7 -7.00 -10.86 17.99
C GLY A 7 -7.66 -9.62 17.44
N ASP A 8 -8.13 -8.77 18.33
CA ASP A 8 -8.76 -7.49 17.98
C ASP A 8 -7.68 -6.40 17.84
N ILE A 9 -7.60 -5.77 16.67
CA ILE A 9 -6.66 -4.65 16.42
C ILE A 9 -6.93 -3.46 17.36
N PHE A 10 -8.13 -3.33 17.87
CA PHE A 10 -8.47 -2.25 18.81
C PHE A 10 -7.91 -2.46 20.23
N GLU A 11 -7.34 -3.63 20.51
CA GLU A 11 -6.56 -3.91 21.71
C GLU A 11 -5.06 -3.62 21.53
N SER A 12 -4.66 -3.15 20.35
CA SER A 12 -3.28 -2.77 20.05
C SER A 12 -2.87 -1.51 20.81
N GLU A 13 -1.65 -1.53 21.35
CA GLU A 13 -1.02 -0.37 21.98
C GLU A 13 -0.32 0.56 20.96
N MET A 14 -0.39 0.24 19.67
CA MET A 14 0.20 1.09 18.63
C MET A 14 -0.54 2.43 18.54
N LYS A 15 0.22 3.50 18.34
CA LYS A 15 -0.33 4.87 18.29
C LYS A 15 -1.25 5.09 17.09
N THR A 16 -0.92 4.46 15.97
CA THR A 16 -1.71 4.54 14.73
C THR A 16 -2.34 3.20 14.41
N LEU A 17 -3.63 3.17 14.10
CA LEU A 17 -4.34 2.00 13.65
C LEU A 17 -4.76 2.14 12.18
N VAL A 18 -4.62 1.08 11.39
CA VAL A 18 -5.03 1.09 9.99
C VAL A 18 -6.48 0.64 9.85
N ASN A 19 -7.29 1.43 9.16
CA ASN A 19 -8.66 1.12 8.79
C ASN A 19 -8.77 0.81 7.31
N THR A 20 -9.34 -0.33 6.93
CA THR A 20 -9.56 -0.68 5.52
C THR A 20 -10.87 -0.09 5.00
N ILE A 21 -10.78 0.71 3.93
CA ILE A 21 -11.91 1.46 3.36
C ILE A 21 -12.10 1.16 1.86
N ASN A 22 -13.18 1.69 1.29
CA ASN A 22 -13.42 1.79 -0.15
C ASN A 22 -13.37 3.26 -0.61
N CYS A 23 -13.54 3.52 -1.92
CA CYS A 23 -13.46 4.88 -2.45
C CYS A 23 -14.84 5.57 -2.61
N VAL A 24 -15.93 4.98 -2.06
CA VAL A 24 -17.31 5.49 -2.27
C VAL A 24 -18.07 5.83 -0.97
N GLY A 25 -17.34 5.97 0.15
CA GLY A 25 -17.93 6.50 1.39
C GLY A 25 -18.77 5.52 2.21
N VAL A 26 -18.61 4.19 2.03
CA VAL A 26 -19.43 3.18 2.71
C VAL A 26 -18.59 2.42 3.75
N MET A 27 -19.00 2.49 5.02
CA MET A 27 -18.48 1.72 6.14
C MET A 27 -19.61 0.91 6.78
N GLY A 28 -20.10 -0.13 6.08
CA GLY A 28 -21.30 -0.87 6.49
C GLY A 28 -21.04 -2.23 7.11
N LYS A 29 -19.82 -2.81 6.97
CA LYS A 29 -19.48 -4.16 7.45
C LYS A 29 -18.03 -4.22 7.92
N GLY A 30 -17.70 -5.31 8.66
CA GLY A 30 -16.36 -5.63 9.11
C GLY A 30 -15.74 -4.53 9.96
N ILE A 31 -14.43 -4.45 9.92
CA ILE A 31 -13.64 -3.52 10.73
C ILE A 31 -14.02 -2.05 10.46
N ALA A 32 -14.31 -1.69 9.20
CA ALA A 32 -14.70 -0.32 8.84
C ALA A 32 -15.96 0.14 9.57
N LYS A 33 -16.94 -0.75 9.78
CA LYS A 33 -18.13 -0.41 10.58
C LYS A 33 -17.74 -0.07 12.01
N ILE A 34 -16.86 -0.85 12.64
CA ILE A 34 -16.41 -0.61 14.02
C ILE A 34 -15.67 0.74 14.10
N TYR A 35 -14.83 1.07 13.13
CA TYR A 35 -14.17 2.39 13.05
C TYR A 35 -15.19 3.52 12.92
N LYS A 36 -16.21 3.38 12.08
CA LYS A 36 -17.28 4.36 11.96
C LYS A 36 -17.98 4.61 13.30
N ASP A 37 -18.31 3.53 14.01
CA ASP A 37 -19.04 3.61 15.27
C ASP A 37 -18.17 4.24 16.40
N ARG A 38 -16.86 3.94 16.43
CA ARG A 38 -15.89 4.48 17.41
C ARG A 38 -15.41 5.90 17.07
N TYR A 39 -15.29 6.23 15.78
CA TYR A 39 -14.71 7.48 15.28
C TYR A 39 -15.65 8.17 14.28
N PRO A 40 -16.81 8.66 14.73
CA PRO A 40 -17.81 9.23 13.83
C PRO A 40 -17.29 10.47 13.06
N LYS A 41 -16.43 11.29 13.65
CA LYS A 41 -15.81 12.44 12.96
C LYS A 41 -14.93 11.99 11.79
N MET A 42 -14.09 10.96 11.98
CA MET A 42 -13.29 10.36 10.92
C MET A 42 -14.17 9.86 9.76
N PHE A 43 -15.32 9.24 10.08
CA PHE A 43 -16.24 8.76 9.08
C PHE A 43 -16.86 9.90 8.26
N GLU A 44 -17.26 11.00 8.88
CA GLU A 44 -17.82 12.16 8.17
C GLU A 44 -16.77 12.82 7.24
N GLU A 45 -15.52 12.98 7.72
CA GLU A 45 -14.41 13.48 6.87
C GLU A 45 -14.16 12.55 5.67
N TYR A 46 -14.06 11.25 5.90
CA TYR A 46 -13.89 10.27 4.83
C TYR A 46 -15.04 10.32 3.81
N LYS A 47 -16.28 10.40 4.27
CA LYS A 47 -17.47 10.49 3.40
C LYS A 47 -17.47 11.75 2.55
N ASP A 48 -17.10 12.90 3.12
CA ASP A 48 -16.94 14.16 2.39
C ASP A 48 -15.86 14.04 1.32
N MET A 49 -14.69 13.47 1.66
CA MET A 49 -13.61 13.23 0.69
C MET A 49 -14.04 12.30 -0.45
N CYS A 50 -14.82 11.24 -0.16
CA CYS A 50 -15.37 10.37 -1.20
C CYS A 50 -16.34 11.12 -2.12
N THR A 51 -17.21 11.97 -1.57
CA THR A 51 -18.13 12.82 -2.35
C THR A 51 -17.37 13.75 -3.29
N LYS A 52 -16.24 14.27 -2.83
CA LYS A 52 -15.33 15.12 -3.63
C LYS A 52 -14.41 14.30 -4.55
N LYS A 53 -14.53 12.97 -4.60
CA LYS A 53 -13.70 12.06 -5.41
C LYS A 53 -12.19 12.17 -5.11
N LEU A 54 -11.83 12.45 -3.86
CA LEU A 54 -10.45 12.60 -3.44
C LEU A 54 -9.83 11.28 -2.95
N ILE A 55 -10.65 10.25 -2.68
CA ILE A 55 -10.19 8.94 -2.21
C ILE A 55 -9.91 8.01 -3.39
N HIS A 56 -8.67 7.51 -3.46
CA HIS A 56 -8.21 6.58 -4.50
C HIS A 56 -7.44 5.42 -3.88
N THR A 57 -7.50 4.23 -4.51
CA THR A 57 -6.61 3.11 -4.16
C THR A 57 -5.15 3.50 -4.40
N GLY A 58 -4.22 2.92 -3.64
CA GLY A 58 -2.80 3.25 -3.72
C GLY A 58 -2.35 4.45 -2.89
N TYR A 59 -3.29 5.23 -2.34
CA TYR A 59 -3.02 6.37 -1.45
C TYR A 59 -3.70 6.16 -0.11
N LEU A 60 -3.02 6.54 0.99
CA LEU A 60 -3.56 6.43 2.34
C LEU A 60 -3.94 7.81 2.88
N TYR A 61 -4.98 7.84 3.72
CA TYR A 61 -5.57 9.08 4.21
C TYR A 61 -5.54 9.12 5.73
N PRO A 62 -4.67 9.98 6.33
CA PRO A 62 -4.56 10.08 7.77
C PRO A 62 -5.74 10.84 8.38
N TYR A 63 -6.23 10.33 9.50
CA TYR A 63 -7.12 11.04 10.41
C TYR A 63 -6.34 11.37 11.68
N TYR A 64 -6.41 12.63 12.10
CA TYR A 64 -5.63 13.16 13.21
C TYR A 64 -6.47 13.34 14.47
N GLU A 65 -5.91 12.97 15.61
CA GLU A 65 -6.34 13.36 16.94
C GLU A 65 -5.11 13.89 17.69
N ASP A 66 -5.26 14.97 18.45
CA ASP A 66 -4.18 15.58 19.26
C ASP A 66 -2.87 15.78 18.46
N ASN A 67 -2.98 16.28 17.24
CA ASN A 67 -1.86 16.50 16.30
C ASN A 67 -1.05 15.24 15.93
N SER A 68 -1.59 14.05 16.18
CA SER A 68 -0.99 12.78 15.78
C SER A 68 -1.93 11.98 14.84
N VAL A 69 -1.35 11.15 13.96
CA VAL A 69 -2.16 10.25 13.12
C VAL A 69 -2.72 9.13 14.00
N LYS A 70 -4.00 9.21 14.29
CA LYS A 70 -4.71 8.19 15.08
C LYS A 70 -5.16 7.02 14.21
N ILE A 71 -5.70 7.32 13.03
CA ILE A 71 -6.18 6.31 12.08
C ILE A 71 -5.56 6.61 10.72
N LEU A 72 -5.05 5.56 10.07
CA LEU A 72 -4.60 5.63 8.69
C LEU A 72 -5.57 4.85 7.82
N ASN A 73 -6.43 5.56 7.09
CA ASN A 73 -7.41 4.96 6.20
C ASN A 73 -6.73 4.42 4.94
N PHE A 74 -6.89 3.12 4.69
CA PHE A 74 -6.27 2.36 3.61
C PHE A 74 -7.33 1.89 2.60
N PRO A 75 -7.46 2.49 1.42
CA PRO A 75 -8.41 2.06 0.40
C PRO A 75 -7.98 0.72 -0.22
N THR A 76 -8.65 -0.35 0.16
CA THR A 76 -8.42 -1.70 -0.37
C THR A 76 -9.36 -2.05 -1.53
N LYS A 77 -10.35 -1.20 -1.80
CA LYS A 77 -11.39 -1.38 -2.83
C LYS A 77 -11.77 -0.05 -3.47
N GLN A 78 -12.09 -0.08 -4.74
CA GLN A 78 -12.73 1.06 -5.41
C GLN A 78 -14.19 1.21 -4.99
N HIS A 79 -14.94 0.11 -4.94
CA HIS A 79 -16.35 0.08 -4.55
C HIS A 79 -16.58 -1.03 -3.51
N TRP A 80 -17.50 -0.83 -2.57
CA TRP A 80 -17.75 -1.77 -1.47
C TRP A 80 -18.22 -3.17 -1.94
N ARG A 81 -18.84 -3.28 -3.12
CA ARG A 81 -19.27 -4.55 -3.75
C ARG A 81 -18.15 -5.25 -4.51
N SER A 82 -17.10 -4.53 -4.89
CA SER A 82 -15.99 -5.09 -5.65
C SER A 82 -15.02 -5.87 -4.76
N PRO A 83 -14.31 -6.87 -5.27
CA PRO A 83 -13.21 -7.50 -4.55
C PRO A 83 -12.04 -6.50 -4.36
N SER A 84 -11.20 -6.79 -3.38
CA SER A 84 -9.89 -6.16 -3.27
C SER A 84 -8.95 -6.71 -4.36
N LYS A 85 -7.95 -5.93 -4.73
CA LYS A 85 -6.88 -6.37 -5.65
C LYS A 85 -5.54 -6.27 -4.94
N LEU A 86 -4.65 -7.21 -5.23
CA LEU A 86 -3.33 -7.25 -4.62
C LEU A 86 -2.52 -5.98 -4.96
N GLU A 87 -2.70 -5.45 -6.18
CA GLU A 87 -2.08 -4.21 -6.63
C GLU A 87 -2.43 -3.03 -5.71
N TYR A 88 -3.69 -2.93 -5.26
CA TYR A 88 -4.10 -1.84 -4.34
C TYR A 88 -3.40 -1.93 -2.99
N ILE A 89 -3.15 -3.18 -2.52
CA ILE A 89 -2.44 -3.42 -1.28
C ILE A 89 -0.96 -3.03 -1.45
N GLN A 90 -0.33 -3.48 -2.53
CA GLN A 90 1.07 -3.18 -2.82
C GLN A 90 1.32 -1.67 -2.98
N GLU A 91 0.48 -1.00 -3.77
CA GLU A 91 0.58 0.46 -3.99
C GLU A 91 0.40 1.22 -2.68
N GLY A 92 -0.59 0.83 -1.85
CA GLY A 92 -0.82 1.46 -0.56
C GLY A 92 0.32 1.23 0.44
N LEU A 93 0.92 0.04 0.48
CA LEU A 93 2.10 -0.24 1.30
C LEU A 93 3.31 0.59 0.83
N ASN A 94 3.54 0.70 -0.48
CA ASN A 94 4.59 1.54 -1.04
C ASN A 94 4.39 3.01 -0.66
N TRP A 95 3.15 3.50 -0.74
CA TRP A 95 2.82 4.86 -0.30
C TRP A 95 3.12 5.05 1.18
N PHE A 96 2.76 4.09 2.04
CA PHE A 96 3.05 4.14 3.47
C PHE A 96 4.55 4.24 3.74
N ILE A 97 5.36 3.39 3.13
CA ILE A 97 6.83 3.37 3.26
C ILE A 97 7.45 4.72 2.90
N GLN A 98 6.92 5.39 1.88
CA GLN A 98 7.40 6.70 1.43
C GLN A 98 6.95 7.87 2.31
N ASN A 99 5.92 7.69 3.15
CA ASN A 99 5.26 8.80 3.83
C ASN A 99 5.21 8.69 5.37
N TYR A 100 5.53 7.55 5.98
CA TYR A 100 5.38 7.34 7.43
C TYR A 100 6.22 8.33 8.26
N GLU A 101 7.42 8.70 7.79
CA GLU A 101 8.28 9.69 8.46
C GLU A 101 7.64 11.08 8.42
N ARG A 102 7.17 11.52 7.25
CA ARG A 102 6.47 12.79 7.08
C ARG A 102 5.22 12.87 7.96
N LEU A 103 4.52 11.75 8.13
CA LEU A 103 3.35 11.63 9.00
C LEU A 103 3.73 11.48 10.48
N LYS A 104 5.02 11.37 10.81
CA LYS A 104 5.56 11.17 12.17
C LYS A 104 4.99 9.91 12.83
N ILE A 105 4.72 8.86 12.06
CA ILE A 105 4.24 7.57 12.56
C ILE A 105 5.42 6.81 13.15
N THR A 106 5.37 6.52 14.44
CA THR A 106 6.41 5.79 15.18
C THR A 106 6.01 4.36 15.55
N SER A 107 4.71 4.08 15.54
CA SER A 107 4.17 2.72 15.74
C SER A 107 2.81 2.60 15.07
N ILE A 108 2.54 1.42 14.47
CA ILE A 108 1.33 1.20 13.68
C ILE A 108 0.85 -0.25 13.73
N ALA A 109 -0.47 -0.43 13.75
CA ALA A 109 -1.11 -1.74 13.62
C ALA A 109 -1.90 -1.83 12.32
N PHE A 110 -1.66 -2.90 11.57
CA PHE A 110 -2.34 -3.23 10.32
C PHE A 110 -3.32 -4.40 10.52
N PRO A 111 -4.56 -4.30 10.04
CA PRO A 111 -5.44 -5.45 9.89
C PRO A 111 -4.99 -6.31 8.70
N PRO A 112 -5.55 -7.53 8.49
CA PRO A 112 -5.27 -8.34 7.30
C PRO A 112 -5.86 -7.67 6.06
N LEU A 113 -5.01 -6.89 5.36
CA LEU A 113 -5.42 -6.02 4.25
C LEU A 113 -6.12 -6.81 3.13
N GLY A 114 -7.39 -6.52 2.89
CA GLY A 114 -8.16 -7.15 1.83
C GLY A 114 -8.59 -8.61 2.07
N CYS A 115 -8.17 -9.28 3.18
CA CYS A 115 -8.45 -10.71 3.41
C CYS A 115 -9.88 -11.01 3.90
N GLY A 116 -10.58 -10.05 4.50
CA GLY A 116 -11.96 -10.26 4.94
C GLY A 116 -12.96 -10.12 3.79
N ASN A 117 -13.81 -9.10 3.85
CA ASN A 117 -14.77 -8.78 2.77
C ASN A 117 -14.12 -8.43 1.43
N GLY A 118 -12.78 -8.40 1.35
CA GLY A 118 -11.99 -8.16 0.14
C GLY A 118 -11.76 -9.39 -0.70
N GLY A 119 -11.78 -10.58 -0.09
CA GLY A 119 -11.62 -11.86 -0.77
C GLY A 119 -10.19 -12.23 -1.14
N LEU A 120 -9.18 -11.51 -0.62
CA LEU A 120 -7.77 -11.89 -0.79
C LEU A 120 -7.37 -12.95 0.25
N ASP A 121 -6.45 -13.83 -0.12
CA ASP A 121 -5.93 -14.89 0.74
C ASP A 121 -4.75 -14.40 1.59
N TRP A 122 -4.74 -14.83 2.86
CA TRP A 122 -3.65 -14.50 3.79
C TRP A 122 -2.30 -15.03 3.33
N GLU A 123 -2.29 -16.20 2.70
CA GLU A 123 -1.10 -16.84 2.14
C GLU A 123 -0.37 -15.95 1.11
N THR A 124 -1.09 -15.03 0.50
CA THR A 124 -0.54 -14.05 -0.44
C THR A 124 -0.28 -12.71 0.24
N VAL A 125 -1.27 -12.21 1.02
CA VAL A 125 -1.21 -10.87 1.60
C VAL A 125 -0.28 -10.81 2.81
N GLY A 126 -0.24 -11.84 3.66
CA GLY A 126 0.63 -11.87 4.83
C GLY A 126 2.11 -11.73 4.48
N PRO A 127 2.67 -12.58 3.59
CA PRO A 127 4.03 -12.42 3.07
C PRO A 127 4.28 -11.05 2.44
N LEU A 128 3.37 -10.55 1.60
CA LEU A 128 3.49 -9.22 0.98
C LEU A 128 3.63 -8.11 2.03
N MET A 129 2.74 -8.10 3.03
CA MET A 129 2.78 -7.11 4.12
C MET A 129 4.08 -7.20 4.91
N TYR A 130 4.48 -8.41 5.30
CA TYR A 130 5.70 -8.63 6.06
C TYR A 130 6.94 -8.17 5.30
N GLN A 131 7.09 -8.58 4.03
CA GLN A 131 8.20 -8.21 3.17
C GLN A 131 8.32 -6.69 3.00
N SER A 132 7.18 -6.04 2.76
CA SER A 132 7.15 -4.59 2.55
C SER A 132 7.52 -3.78 3.80
N LEU A 133 7.25 -4.31 5.00
CA LEU A 133 7.32 -3.55 6.24
C LEU A 133 8.49 -3.94 7.16
N LYS A 134 9.13 -5.11 6.95
CA LYS A 134 10.10 -5.70 7.88
C LYS A 134 11.32 -4.83 8.17
N ASP A 135 11.73 -4.00 7.22
CA ASP A 135 12.95 -3.20 7.30
C ASP A 135 12.70 -1.76 7.81
N LEU A 136 11.44 -1.43 8.15
CA LEU A 136 11.12 -0.11 8.69
C LEU A 136 11.54 0.03 10.16
N PRO A 137 12.18 1.15 10.56
CA PRO A 137 12.71 1.36 11.91
C PRO A 137 11.64 1.82 12.92
N ILE A 138 10.41 1.31 12.79
CA ILE A 138 9.27 1.62 13.67
C ILE A 138 8.65 0.34 14.23
N ASP A 139 7.82 0.46 15.26
CA ASP A 139 7.07 -0.68 15.79
C ASP A 139 5.84 -0.96 14.93
N ILE A 140 5.70 -2.21 14.48
CA ILE A 140 4.63 -2.64 13.59
C ILE A 140 3.95 -3.90 14.14
N GLU A 141 2.63 -3.88 14.19
CA GLU A 141 1.81 -5.07 14.40
C GLU A 141 1.02 -5.38 13.13
N ILE A 142 1.07 -6.63 12.68
CA ILE A 142 0.24 -7.13 11.59
C ILE A 142 -0.71 -8.16 12.16
N TYR A 143 -2.00 -7.90 12.07
CA TYR A 143 -3.04 -8.83 12.51
C TYR A 143 -3.39 -9.77 11.36
N ALA A 144 -3.28 -11.07 11.60
CA ALA A 144 -3.74 -12.09 10.67
C ALA A 144 -5.26 -12.30 10.79
N PRO A 145 -5.92 -12.87 9.77
CA PRO A 145 -7.33 -13.23 9.85
C PRO A 145 -7.62 -14.15 11.03
N PHE A 146 -8.81 -14.01 11.62
CA PHE A 146 -9.23 -14.91 12.69
C PHE A 146 -9.25 -16.36 12.20
N GLY A 147 -8.71 -17.27 13.01
CA GLY A 147 -8.61 -18.70 12.66
C GLY A 147 -7.40 -19.08 11.80
N THR A 148 -6.51 -18.14 11.51
CA THR A 148 -5.23 -18.44 10.82
C THR A 148 -4.41 -19.44 11.65
N GLU A 149 -3.93 -20.52 11.03
CA GLU A 149 -3.07 -21.51 11.65
C GLU A 149 -1.78 -20.92 12.18
N LYS A 150 -1.29 -21.39 13.34
CA LYS A 150 -0.06 -20.88 13.95
C LYS A 150 1.16 -20.97 13.03
N SER A 151 1.23 -21.99 12.18
CA SER A 151 2.29 -22.17 11.18
C SER A 151 2.35 -21.00 10.18
N LYS A 152 1.22 -20.40 9.83
CA LYS A 152 1.09 -19.27 8.90
C LYS A 152 1.33 -17.90 9.55
N LEU A 153 1.65 -17.87 10.84
CA LEU A 153 2.04 -16.68 11.58
C LEU A 153 3.55 -16.58 11.78
N GLN A 154 4.28 -17.65 11.47
CA GLN A 154 5.73 -17.71 11.66
C GLN A 154 6.47 -16.93 10.59
N VAL A 155 7.60 -16.34 10.97
CA VAL A 155 8.44 -15.56 10.05
C VAL A 155 8.89 -16.40 8.85
N GLU A 156 9.18 -17.69 9.08
CA GLU A 156 9.58 -18.64 8.05
C GLU A 156 8.51 -18.76 6.95
N PHE A 157 7.22 -18.86 7.32
CA PHE A 157 6.13 -18.86 6.34
C PHE A 157 6.06 -17.57 5.55
N LEU A 158 6.24 -16.43 6.21
CA LEU A 158 6.15 -15.11 5.61
C LEU A 158 7.35 -14.80 4.70
N LEU A 159 8.51 -15.45 4.92
CA LEU A 159 9.69 -15.34 4.08
C LEU A 159 9.70 -16.32 2.90
N VAL A 160 9.23 -17.57 3.08
CA VAL A 160 9.29 -18.64 2.05
C VAL A 160 8.52 -18.29 0.78
N ASN A 161 7.54 -17.39 0.88
CA ASN A 161 6.79 -16.94 -0.29
C ASN A 161 7.49 -15.88 -1.16
N GLU A 162 8.76 -15.51 -0.89
CA GLU A 162 9.55 -14.64 -1.79
C GLU A 162 9.51 -15.13 -3.24
N ASN A 163 9.62 -16.45 -3.45
CA ASN A 163 9.58 -17.05 -4.78
C ASN A 163 8.19 -17.08 -5.43
N LYS A 164 7.09 -16.97 -4.65
CA LYS A 164 5.72 -16.94 -5.17
C LYS A 164 5.21 -15.53 -5.40
N VAL A 165 5.52 -14.60 -4.53
CA VAL A 165 5.15 -13.18 -4.69
C VAL A 165 5.91 -12.58 -5.88
N ASN A 166 7.18 -12.94 -6.06
CA ASN A 166 7.96 -12.54 -7.25
C ASN A 166 7.47 -13.18 -8.56
N LYS A 167 6.64 -14.24 -8.51
CA LYS A 167 6.04 -14.86 -9.71
C LYS A 167 4.66 -14.33 -10.09
N THR A 168 3.97 -13.58 -9.21
CA THR A 168 2.60 -13.14 -9.48
C THR A 168 2.36 -11.63 -9.29
N GLY A 169 3.33 -10.86 -8.86
CA GLY A 169 3.08 -9.50 -8.39
C GLY A 169 3.82 -8.35 -9.06
N VAL A 170 4.81 -8.54 -9.83
CA VAL A 170 5.28 -7.65 -10.91
C VAL A 170 5.88 -8.60 -11.92
N ILE A 171 5.31 -8.68 -13.11
CA ILE A 171 6.05 -9.10 -14.27
C ILE A 171 7.16 -8.05 -14.40
N TYR A 172 8.32 -8.31 -13.78
CA TYR A 172 9.54 -7.86 -14.42
C TYR A 172 9.56 -8.68 -15.71
N GLU A 173 8.87 -8.21 -16.74
CA GLU A 173 9.29 -8.55 -18.08
C GLU A 173 10.80 -8.44 -18.01
N LYS A 174 11.51 -9.53 -18.34
CA LYS A 174 12.97 -9.51 -18.42
C LYS A 174 13.30 -8.19 -19.07
N ILE A 175 13.98 -7.30 -18.31
CA ILE A 175 14.38 -6.00 -18.84
C ILE A 175 15.06 -6.35 -20.14
N ASN A 176 14.34 -6.17 -21.26
CA ASN A 176 14.91 -6.47 -22.54
C ASN A 176 16.01 -5.42 -22.82
N ASN A 177 16.89 -5.71 -23.77
CA ASN A 177 18.00 -4.83 -24.06
C ASN A 177 17.56 -3.39 -24.36
N ASN A 178 16.34 -3.18 -24.84
CA ASN A 178 15.78 -1.85 -25.11
C ASN A 178 15.50 -1.08 -23.82
N TRP A 179 15.00 -1.73 -22.76
CA TRP A 179 14.82 -1.10 -21.45
C TRP A 179 16.15 -0.78 -20.76
N LEU A 180 17.18 -1.61 -20.98
CA LEU A 180 18.53 -1.35 -20.49
C LEU A 180 19.10 -0.09 -21.15
N LEU A 181 18.90 0.07 -22.46
CA LEU A 181 19.31 1.28 -23.20
C LEU A 181 18.57 2.53 -22.71
N VAL A 182 17.27 2.42 -22.44
CA VAL A 182 16.47 3.52 -21.88
C VAL A 182 16.99 3.95 -20.50
N LEU A 183 17.28 2.99 -19.61
CA LEU A 183 17.84 3.28 -18.29
C LEU A 183 19.24 3.92 -18.39
N GLN A 184 20.08 3.47 -19.34
CA GLN A 184 21.38 4.09 -19.60
C GLN A 184 21.25 5.51 -20.14
N LEU A 185 20.26 5.76 -21.00
CA LEU A 185 19.96 7.10 -21.51
C LEU A 185 19.50 8.04 -20.40
N ILE A 186 18.58 7.59 -19.54
CA ILE A 186 18.13 8.36 -18.36
C ILE A 186 19.32 8.74 -17.49
N LYS A 187 20.18 7.76 -17.17
CA LYS A 187 21.38 7.99 -16.35
C LYS A 187 22.29 9.03 -16.99
N LYS A 188 22.55 8.94 -18.31
CA LYS A 188 23.35 9.93 -19.04
C LYS A 188 22.72 11.32 -19.05
N LEU A 189 21.40 11.43 -19.12
CA LEU A 189 20.68 12.71 -19.08
C LEU A 189 20.74 13.34 -17.68
N GLU A 190 20.67 12.54 -16.62
CA GLU A 190 20.81 13.01 -15.24
C GLU A 190 22.25 13.42 -14.89
N GLU A 191 23.25 12.75 -15.49
CA GLU A 191 24.69 13.04 -15.34
C GLU A 191 25.18 14.14 -16.29
N SER A 192 24.33 14.63 -17.19
CA SER A 192 24.70 15.68 -18.15
C SER A 192 24.92 17.05 -17.47
N GLU A 193 25.72 17.93 -18.10
CA GLU A 193 25.99 19.30 -17.60
C GLU A 193 24.69 20.13 -17.38
N TYR A 194 23.57 19.72 -17.96
CA TYR A 194 22.27 20.38 -17.85
C TYR A 194 21.47 19.94 -16.65
N ASN A 195 21.94 18.97 -15.85
CA ASN A 195 21.30 18.46 -14.62
C ASN A 195 19.76 18.27 -14.75
N ILE A 196 19.34 17.63 -15.85
CA ILE A 196 17.93 17.47 -16.20
C ILE A 196 17.34 16.37 -15.31
N LYS A 197 16.55 16.74 -14.29
CA LYS A 197 15.73 15.77 -13.55
C LYS A 197 14.63 15.24 -14.47
N VAL A 198 14.74 13.98 -14.87
CA VAL A 198 13.77 13.32 -15.75
C VAL A 198 12.53 12.94 -14.95
N GLY A 199 11.53 13.81 -14.90
CA GLY A 199 10.22 13.51 -14.35
C GLY A 199 9.38 12.65 -15.31
N ARG A 200 8.34 12.01 -14.80
CA ARG A 200 7.45 11.09 -15.54
C ARG A 200 6.92 11.69 -16.86
N THR A 201 6.57 12.97 -16.86
CA THR A 201 6.02 13.68 -18.03
C THR A 201 7.11 13.97 -19.08
N ILE A 202 8.31 14.33 -18.65
CA ILE A 202 9.46 14.59 -19.53
C ILE A 202 9.91 13.28 -20.17
N PHE A 203 9.94 12.20 -19.39
CA PHE A 203 10.27 10.87 -19.88
C PHE A 203 9.32 10.41 -21.00
N SER A 204 8.00 10.57 -20.83
CA SER A 204 7.02 10.19 -21.83
C SER A 204 7.14 11.01 -23.12
N LYS A 205 7.39 12.33 -23.04
CA LYS A 205 7.58 13.19 -24.20
C LYS A 205 8.87 12.88 -24.95
N ASN A 206 9.97 12.69 -24.24
CA ASN A 206 11.26 12.38 -24.83
C ASN A 206 11.28 10.99 -25.47
N MET A 207 10.56 10.02 -24.91
CA MET A 207 10.36 8.72 -25.53
C MET A 207 9.61 8.82 -26.87
N LEU A 208 8.56 9.65 -26.93
CA LEU A 208 7.80 9.84 -28.18
C LEU A 208 8.66 10.45 -29.29
N CYS A 209 9.43 11.51 -28.98
CA CYS A 209 10.40 12.09 -29.92
C CYS A 209 11.46 11.08 -30.36
N PHE A 210 11.99 10.29 -29.43
CA PHE A 210 13.00 9.26 -29.72
C PHE A 210 12.48 8.19 -30.68
N TYR A 211 11.22 7.72 -30.49
CA TYR A 211 10.61 6.75 -31.40
C TYR A 211 10.31 7.34 -32.78
N GLN A 212 9.94 8.62 -32.87
CA GLN A 212 9.74 9.33 -34.14
C GLN A 212 11.08 9.52 -34.89
N ASP A 213 12.14 9.91 -34.18
CA ASP A 213 13.48 10.10 -34.77
C ASP A 213 14.11 8.77 -35.23
N MET A 214 13.74 7.65 -34.61
CA MET A 214 14.19 6.31 -34.97
C MET A 214 13.32 5.64 -36.04
N GLY A 215 12.22 6.27 -36.49
CA GLY A 215 11.30 5.72 -37.50
C GLY A 215 10.56 4.46 -37.04
N LEU A 216 10.33 4.31 -35.73
CA LEU A 216 9.67 3.15 -35.13
C LEU A 216 8.16 3.36 -34.92
N ILE A 217 7.66 4.57 -35.12
CA ILE A 217 6.24 5.00 -35.20
C ILE A 217 6.12 6.17 -36.18
#